data_679f32a08348888168ab4930bf3d3136
#
_entry.id   679f32a08348888168ab4930bf3d3136
#
_cell.length_a   1.000
_cell.length_b   1.000
_cell.length_c   1.000
_cell.angle_alpha   90.00
_cell.angle_beta   90.00
_cell.angle_gamma   90.00
#
_symmetry.space_group_name_H-M   'P 1'
#
loop_
_entity.id
_entity.type
_entity.pdbx_description
1 polymer ?
#
loop_
_entity_poly.entity_id
_entity_poly.type
_entity_poly.pdbx_seq_one_letter_code
_entity_poly.pdbx_strand_id
1 'polypeptide(L)'
;NLNLLQKENGSYVLGQQGAVPTFCDIDNDNDLDFFAVNLIGTVSFYENIGLIDNKPIFTFITSDWQDISIVGQLRHGANAINFIDLDNDQDFELVWGDYYQPSLYVIWNLGSPDFPDMDNISFSTYFPEDNPINTTGRNMPSFTDIDSDGDQDLFVTVLGGTGGVQLNN
;
A
#
# COMPACT_ATOMS: atom_id res chain seq x y z
N ASN A 1 -13.32 -22.92 -2.42
CA ASN A 1 -11.92 -23.38 -2.52
C ASN A 1 -11.01 -22.19 -2.30
N LEU A 2 -10.00 -22.34 -1.46
CA LEU A 2 -8.96 -21.34 -1.29
C LEU A 2 -7.82 -21.65 -2.26
N ASN A 3 -7.48 -20.69 -3.12
CA ASN A 3 -6.34 -20.81 -4.03
C ASN A 3 -5.20 -19.94 -3.50
N LEU A 4 -3.97 -20.44 -3.57
CA LEU A 4 -2.78 -19.65 -3.30
C LEU A 4 -2.34 -18.98 -4.61
N LEU A 5 -1.83 -17.73 -4.50
CA LEU A 5 -1.29 -17.00 -5.64
C LEU A 5 -0.06 -17.73 -6.21
N GLN A 6 0.00 -17.86 -7.53
CA GLN A 6 1.06 -18.59 -8.23
C GLN A 6 1.83 -17.67 -9.17
N LYS A 7 3.12 -17.97 -9.32
CA LYS A 7 4.00 -17.40 -10.33
C LYS A 7 3.96 -18.22 -11.60
N GLU A 8 4.45 -17.69 -12.72
CA GLU A 8 4.57 -18.37 -14.01
C GLU A 8 5.21 -19.77 -13.92
N ASN A 9 6.20 -19.92 -13.05
CA ASN A 9 6.93 -21.19 -12.87
C ASN A 9 6.19 -22.19 -11.95
N GLY A 10 4.95 -21.88 -11.53
CA GLY A 10 4.13 -22.70 -10.64
C GLY A 10 4.50 -22.60 -9.16
N SER A 11 5.51 -21.82 -8.78
CA SER A 11 5.80 -21.56 -7.36
C SER A 11 4.80 -20.56 -6.78
N TYR A 12 4.68 -20.52 -5.45
CA TYR A 12 3.78 -19.57 -4.80
C TYR A 12 4.42 -18.20 -4.65
N VAL A 13 3.57 -17.16 -4.71
CA VAL A 13 3.94 -15.81 -4.29
C VAL A 13 4.04 -15.80 -2.77
N LEU A 14 5.19 -15.39 -2.24
CA LEU A 14 5.44 -15.32 -0.81
C LEU A 14 5.86 -13.91 -0.43
N GLY A 15 5.09 -13.28 0.46
CA GLY A 15 5.49 -12.03 1.10
C GLY A 15 6.54 -12.26 2.19
N GLN A 16 7.22 -11.20 2.61
CA GLN A 16 8.08 -11.23 3.78
C GLN A 16 7.25 -11.31 5.07
N GLN A 17 7.87 -11.78 6.15
CA GLN A 17 7.22 -11.87 7.45
C GLN A 17 6.78 -10.48 7.94
N GLY A 18 5.50 -10.34 8.29
CA GLY A 18 4.92 -9.10 8.79
C GLY A 18 4.45 -8.12 7.71
N ALA A 19 4.65 -8.42 6.44
CA ALA A 19 4.08 -7.63 5.35
C ALA A 19 2.58 -7.88 5.23
N VAL A 20 1.81 -6.80 5.05
CA VAL A 20 0.39 -6.85 4.68
C VAL A 20 0.31 -6.81 3.16
N PRO A 21 -0.31 -7.82 2.53
CA PRO A 21 -0.49 -7.83 1.08
C PRO A 21 -1.50 -6.78 0.65
N THR A 22 -1.25 -6.15 -0.49
CA THR A 22 -2.15 -5.18 -1.11
C THR A 22 -2.29 -5.47 -2.58
N PHE A 23 -3.46 -5.21 -3.13
CA PHE A 23 -3.77 -5.38 -4.54
C PHE A 23 -4.28 -4.06 -5.11
N CYS A 24 -3.83 -3.74 -6.32
CA CYS A 24 -4.24 -2.56 -7.07
C CYS A 24 -4.10 -2.84 -8.55
N ASP A 25 -5.03 -2.37 -9.36
CA ASP A 25 -4.87 -2.24 -10.81
C ASP A 25 -4.06 -0.95 -11.05
N ILE A 26 -2.72 -1.07 -10.99
CA ILE A 26 -1.85 0.11 -10.94
C ILE A 26 -1.55 0.69 -12.31
N ASP A 27 -1.79 -0.06 -13.37
CA ASP A 27 -1.55 0.32 -14.76
C ASP A 27 -2.81 0.29 -15.63
N ASN A 28 -3.99 0.20 -14.98
CA ASN A 28 -5.31 0.32 -15.60
C ASN A 28 -5.58 -0.72 -16.70
N ASP A 29 -5.01 -1.91 -16.57
CA ASP A 29 -5.20 -3.01 -17.52
C ASP A 29 -6.41 -3.92 -17.21
N ASN A 30 -7.13 -3.60 -16.12
CA ASN A 30 -8.31 -4.27 -15.56
C ASN A 30 -8.00 -5.60 -14.86
N ASP A 31 -6.76 -5.81 -14.44
CA ASP A 31 -6.46 -6.87 -13.50
C ASP A 31 -5.75 -6.32 -12.25
N LEU A 32 -5.75 -7.09 -11.17
CA LEU A 32 -5.18 -6.63 -9.91
C LEU A 32 -3.76 -7.12 -9.77
N ASP A 33 -2.83 -6.22 -9.65
CA ASP A 33 -1.44 -6.47 -9.31
C ASP A 33 -1.24 -6.69 -7.82
N PHE A 34 -0.13 -7.30 -7.46
CA PHE A 34 0.20 -7.60 -6.08
C PHE A 34 1.42 -6.82 -5.59
N PHE A 35 1.25 -6.18 -4.45
CA PHE A 35 2.29 -5.42 -3.76
C PHE A 35 2.52 -5.96 -2.35
N ALA A 36 3.78 -5.91 -1.91
CA ALA A 36 4.14 -6.23 -0.54
C ALA A 36 5.32 -5.38 -0.07
N VAL A 37 5.20 -4.82 1.12
CA VAL A 37 6.30 -4.06 1.74
C VAL A 37 7.39 -5.00 2.23
N ASN A 38 8.63 -4.63 2.01
CA ASN A 38 9.80 -5.33 2.53
C ASN A 38 10.24 -4.79 3.89
N LEU A 39 10.85 -5.62 4.72
CA LEU A 39 11.38 -5.22 6.03
C LEU A 39 12.43 -4.11 5.99
N ILE A 40 13.02 -3.88 4.83
CA ILE A 40 14.01 -2.80 4.60
C ILE A 40 13.36 -1.47 4.19
N GLY A 41 12.03 -1.42 4.06
CA GLY A 41 11.28 -0.20 3.72
C GLY A 41 11.11 0.04 2.22
N THR A 42 11.25 -1.00 1.39
CA THR A 42 10.96 -0.94 -0.04
C THR A 42 9.67 -1.70 -0.39
N VAL A 43 9.19 -1.56 -1.61
CA VAL A 43 7.96 -2.21 -2.10
C VAL A 43 8.30 -3.26 -3.16
N SER A 44 7.91 -4.50 -2.91
CA SER A 44 7.94 -5.55 -3.93
C SER A 44 6.69 -5.45 -4.82
N PHE A 45 6.91 -5.55 -6.12
CA PHE A 45 5.87 -5.54 -7.14
C PHE A 45 5.84 -6.84 -7.92
N TYR A 46 4.63 -7.37 -8.08
CA TYR A 46 4.32 -8.51 -8.90
C TYR A 46 3.17 -8.16 -9.83
N GLU A 47 3.45 -8.13 -11.11
CA GLU A 47 2.47 -7.92 -12.17
C GLU A 47 1.60 -9.15 -12.35
N ASN A 48 0.29 -8.97 -12.45
CA ASN A 48 -0.64 -9.99 -12.86
C ASN A 48 -0.59 -10.09 -14.41
N ILE A 49 -0.27 -11.24 -14.92
CA ILE A 49 -0.16 -11.47 -16.37
C ILE A 49 -1.38 -12.22 -16.93
N GLY A 50 -2.50 -12.17 -16.22
CA GLY A 50 -3.76 -12.78 -16.60
C GLY A 50 -4.01 -14.15 -15.95
N LEU A 51 -4.85 -14.96 -16.58
CA LEU A 51 -5.37 -16.20 -16.00
C LEU A 51 -4.82 -17.44 -16.70
N ILE A 52 -4.36 -18.41 -15.91
CA ILE A 52 -4.13 -19.79 -16.36
C ILE A 52 -5.04 -20.72 -15.55
N ASP A 53 -5.87 -21.51 -16.21
CA ASP A 53 -6.86 -22.40 -15.58
C ASP A 53 -7.77 -21.68 -14.57
N ASN A 54 -8.20 -20.46 -14.92
CA ASN A 54 -9.04 -19.60 -14.07
C ASN A 54 -8.37 -19.14 -12.76
N LYS A 55 -7.04 -19.09 -12.72
CA LYS A 55 -6.26 -18.59 -11.59
C LYS A 55 -5.35 -17.46 -12.05
N PRO A 56 -5.28 -16.35 -11.31
CA PRO A 56 -4.36 -15.28 -11.62
C PRO A 56 -2.91 -15.77 -11.47
N ILE A 57 -2.07 -15.37 -12.40
CA ILE A 57 -0.65 -15.70 -12.45
C ILE A 57 0.15 -14.41 -12.36
N PHE A 58 1.11 -14.39 -11.46
CA PHE A 58 1.92 -13.23 -11.17
C PHE A 58 3.37 -13.40 -11.63
N THR A 59 3.92 -12.36 -12.22
CA THR A 59 5.34 -12.24 -12.53
C THR A 59 6.01 -11.30 -11.53
N PHE A 60 7.10 -11.74 -10.90
CA PHE A 60 7.89 -10.85 -10.05
C PHE A 60 8.65 -9.86 -10.91
N ILE A 61 8.42 -8.57 -10.71
CA ILE A 61 9.07 -7.49 -11.46
C ILE A 61 10.26 -6.94 -10.67
N THR A 62 10.03 -6.49 -9.42
CA THR A 62 11.09 -5.87 -8.63
C THR A 62 10.84 -5.99 -7.12
N SER A 63 11.88 -5.84 -6.32
CA SER A 63 11.77 -5.64 -4.86
C SER A 63 11.88 -4.17 -4.44
N ASP A 64 11.99 -3.26 -5.42
CA ASP A 64 12.21 -1.83 -5.21
C ASP A 64 11.38 -1.05 -6.26
N TRP A 65 10.06 -1.17 -6.13
CA TRP A 65 9.13 -0.58 -7.07
C TRP A 65 9.17 0.95 -6.99
N GLN A 66 9.34 1.59 -8.16
CA GLN A 66 9.42 3.05 -8.29
C GLN A 66 10.50 3.70 -7.41
N ASP A 67 11.54 2.94 -7.04
CA ASP A 67 12.61 3.40 -6.14
C ASP A 67 12.09 3.96 -4.79
N ILE A 68 10.86 3.57 -4.40
CA ILE A 68 10.27 3.98 -3.13
C ILE A 68 11.03 3.32 -1.98
N SER A 69 11.59 4.14 -1.10
CA SER A 69 12.33 3.65 0.05
C SER A 69 12.06 4.50 1.29
N ILE A 70 11.29 3.96 2.22
CA ILE A 70 11.08 4.57 3.54
C ILE A 70 12.11 3.98 4.49
N VAL A 71 13.30 4.60 4.51
CA VAL A 71 14.43 4.17 5.34
C VAL A 71 14.51 4.97 6.63
N GLY A 72 14.52 4.28 7.75
CA GLY A 72 14.84 4.82 9.07
C GLY A 72 16.07 4.14 9.65
N GLN A 73 16.57 4.62 10.80
CA GLN A 73 17.70 3.99 11.52
C GLN A 73 17.37 2.61 12.09
N LEU A 74 16.10 2.20 12.07
CA LEU A 74 15.58 0.94 12.57
C LEU A 74 14.76 0.27 11.47
N ARG A 75 14.70 -1.06 11.48
CA ARG A 75 13.91 -1.83 10.53
C ARG A 75 12.43 -1.46 10.66
N HIS A 76 11.83 -1.06 9.56
CA HIS A 76 10.39 -0.87 9.47
C HIS A 76 9.74 -2.25 9.47
N GLY A 77 9.02 -2.60 10.53
CA GLY A 77 8.29 -3.89 10.60
C GLY A 77 6.79 -3.68 10.48
N ALA A 78 6.05 -4.71 10.08
CA ALA A 78 4.59 -4.76 10.03
C ALA A 78 3.96 -3.53 9.36
N ASN A 79 4.33 -3.26 8.11
CA ASN A 79 3.87 -2.13 7.34
C ASN A 79 2.68 -2.52 6.48
N ALA A 80 1.67 -1.67 6.44
CA ALA A 80 0.52 -1.78 5.57
C ALA A 80 0.52 -0.63 4.57
N ILE A 81 0.34 -0.96 3.32
CA ILE A 81 0.18 0.01 2.24
C ILE A 81 -1.22 -0.12 1.63
N ASN A 82 -1.73 0.98 1.11
CA ASN A 82 -2.95 1.02 0.32
C ASN A 82 -2.74 1.94 -0.87
N PHE A 83 -3.39 1.62 -1.96
CA PHE A 83 -3.51 2.48 -3.12
C PHE A 83 -4.90 3.07 -3.15
N ILE A 84 -5.00 4.37 -3.39
CA ILE A 84 -6.23 5.13 -3.36
C ILE A 84 -6.08 6.39 -4.20
N ASP A 85 -7.08 6.73 -5.02
CA ASP A 85 -7.19 8.00 -5.71
C ASP A 85 -7.61 9.06 -4.68
N LEU A 86 -6.67 9.88 -4.21
CA LEU A 86 -6.89 10.88 -3.15
C LEU A 86 -7.33 12.25 -3.70
N ASP A 87 -6.98 12.56 -4.94
CA ASP A 87 -7.24 13.86 -5.56
C ASP A 87 -8.24 13.81 -6.73
N ASN A 88 -8.81 12.64 -7.00
CA ASN A 88 -9.81 12.39 -8.04
C ASN A 88 -9.30 12.62 -9.48
N ASP A 89 -8.05 12.31 -9.74
CA ASP A 89 -7.48 12.39 -11.08
C ASP A 89 -7.46 11.04 -11.82
N GLN A 90 -7.96 9.97 -11.17
CA GLN A 90 -8.14 8.60 -11.64
C GLN A 90 -6.86 7.76 -11.61
N ASP A 91 -5.79 8.27 -11.06
CA ASP A 91 -4.63 7.44 -10.72
C ASP A 91 -4.53 7.20 -9.20
N PHE A 92 -3.62 6.36 -8.76
CA PHE A 92 -3.59 5.94 -7.35
C PHE A 92 -2.35 6.43 -6.64
N GLU A 93 -2.56 7.12 -5.51
CA GLU A 93 -1.52 7.42 -4.53
C GLU A 93 -1.23 6.19 -3.67
N LEU A 94 0.00 6.11 -3.18
CA LEU A 94 0.39 5.14 -2.19
C LEU A 94 0.33 5.73 -0.78
N VAL A 95 -0.58 5.22 0.04
CA VAL A 95 -0.65 5.53 1.47
C VAL A 95 0.04 4.44 2.27
N TRP A 96 1.00 4.82 3.12
CA TRP A 96 1.83 3.90 3.86
C TRP A 96 1.73 4.12 5.37
N GLY A 97 1.30 3.08 6.08
CA GLY A 97 1.33 3.02 7.54
C GLY A 97 2.61 2.35 8.02
N ASP A 98 3.43 3.09 8.74
CA ASP A 98 4.75 2.67 9.21
C ASP A 98 4.76 2.23 10.67
N TYR A 99 5.79 1.50 11.07
CA TYR A 99 5.96 1.02 12.43
C TYR A 99 6.28 2.13 13.44
N TYR A 100 7.05 3.15 13.03
CA TYR A 100 7.55 4.20 13.92
C TYR A 100 6.88 5.56 13.68
N GLN A 101 6.37 5.79 12.48
CA GLN A 101 5.75 7.06 12.12
C GLN A 101 4.39 7.21 12.84
N PRO A 102 4.16 8.31 13.58
CA PRO A 102 2.88 8.56 14.25
C PRO A 102 1.71 8.79 13.30
N SER A 103 1.99 9.28 12.09
CA SER A 103 1.00 9.51 11.05
C SER A 103 1.18 8.55 9.87
N LEU A 104 0.64 8.89 8.71
CA LEU A 104 0.79 8.13 7.49
C LEU A 104 1.73 8.85 6.53
N TYR A 105 2.49 8.10 5.73
CA TYR A 105 3.13 8.66 4.55
C TYR A 105 2.14 8.63 3.39
N VAL A 106 2.21 9.63 2.54
CA VAL A 106 1.53 9.68 1.25
C VAL A 106 2.57 9.95 0.17
N ILE A 107 2.67 9.04 -0.77
CA ILE A 107 3.52 9.14 -1.95
C ILE A 107 2.59 9.38 -3.13
N TRP A 108 2.67 10.59 -3.70
CA TRP A 108 1.81 11.02 -4.79
C TRP A 108 2.23 10.36 -6.11
N ASN A 109 1.26 10.01 -6.93
CA ASN A 109 1.48 9.64 -8.30
C ASN A 109 1.48 10.93 -9.15
N LEU A 110 2.55 11.17 -9.87
CA LEU A 110 2.71 12.32 -10.78
C LEU A 110 2.53 11.92 -12.24
N GLY A 111 2.16 10.67 -12.47
CA GLY A 111 2.05 10.06 -13.77
C GLY A 111 0.66 10.11 -14.36
N SER A 112 0.08 8.95 -14.59
CA SER A 112 -1.29 8.77 -15.09
C SER A 112 -1.77 7.35 -14.76
N PRO A 113 -3.08 7.07 -14.89
CA PRO A 113 -3.63 5.74 -14.60
C PRO A 113 -2.91 4.58 -15.30
N ASP A 114 -2.47 4.76 -16.56
CA ASP A 114 -1.79 3.72 -17.32
C ASP A 114 -0.26 3.70 -17.11
N PHE A 115 0.32 4.77 -16.55
CA PHE A 115 1.77 4.93 -16.38
C PHE A 115 2.09 5.63 -15.07
N PRO A 116 2.11 4.89 -13.95
CA PRO A 116 2.40 5.47 -12.64
C PRO A 116 3.83 6.00 -12.55
N ASP A 117 3.99 7.19 -11.95
CA ASP A 117 5.27 7.86 -11.66
C ASP A 117 5.24 8.41 -10.22
N MET A 118 5.63 7.57 -9.26
CA MET A 118 5.51 7.90 -7.85
C MET A 118 6.56 8.91 -7.40
N ASP A 119 6.14 9.99 -6.72
CA ASP A 119 7.07 10.96 -6.11
C ASP A 119 7.80 10.34 -4.91
N ASN A 120 8.86 9.63 -5.18
CA ASN A 120 9.69 8.96 -4.18
C ASN A 120 10.63 9.90 -3.40
N ILE A 121 10.57 11.21 -3.64
CA ILE A 121 11.46 12.22 -3.05
C ILE A 121 10.71 13.15 -2.09
N SER A 122 9.52 13.66 -2.49
CA SER A 122 8.81 14.75 -1.81
C SER A 122 7.50 14.29 -1.14
N PHE A 123 7.44 13.04 -0.70
CA PHE A 123 6.24 12.48 -0.09
C PHE A 123 5.85 13.14 1.24
N SER A 124 4.55 13.22 1.50
CA SER A 124 4.01 13.72 2.78
C SER A 124 4.30 12.73 3.90
N THR A 125 4.63 13.26 5.09
CA THR A 125 4.89 12.44 6.29
C THR A 125 3.82 12.60 7.36
N TYR A 126 2.81 13.42 7.10
CA TYR A 126 1.68 13.68 7.99
C TYR A 126 0.41 13.76 7.16
N PHE A 127 -0.56 12.88 7.43
CA PHE A 127 -1.81 12.82 6.69
C PHE A 127 -2.99 12.53 7.62
N PRO A 128 -4.19 13.13 7.38
CA PRO A 128 -4.49 14.25 6.44
C PRO A 128 -3.72 15.54 6.80
N GLU A 129 -3.46 16.42 5.84
CA GLU A 129 -2.62 17.61 6.05
C GLU A 129 -3.17 18.57 7.10
N ASP A 130 -4.50 18.84 7.06
CA ASP A 130 -5.16 19.78 7.96
C ASP A 130 -5.34 19.24 9.39
N ASN A 131 -5.43 17.93 9.55
CA ASN A 131 -5.63 17.27 10.83
C ASN A 131 -4.92 15.91 10.86
N PRO A 132 -3.60 15.90 10.95
CA PRO A 132 -2.83 14.67 10.84
C PRO A 132 -3.21 13.64 11.91
N ILE A 133 -3.35 12.40 11.48
CA ILE A 133 -3.45 11.27 12.39
C ILE A 133 -2.21 11.26 13.29
N ASN A 134 -2.42 11.08 14.58
CA ASN A 134 -1.35 10.98 15.55
C ASN A 134 -1.54 9.75 16.44
N THR A 135 -0.75 8.73 16.19
CA THR A 135 -0.78 7.45 16.88
C THR A 135 0.56 7.14 17.56
N THR A 136 0.70 5.96 18.09
CA THR A 136 1.98 5.44 18.60
C THR A 136 2.83 4.76 17.53
N GLY A 137 2.48 4.92 16.25
CA GLY A 137 3.05 4.16 15.14
C GLY A 137 2.37 2.80 14.95
N ARG A 138 2.92 1.95 14.09
CA ARG A 138 2.35 0.65 13.70
C ARG A 138 0.99 0.79 13.01
N ASN A 139 0.86 1.84 12.22
CA ASN A 139 -0.36 2.20 11.54
C ASN A 139 -0.68 1.21 10.42
N MET A 140 -1.94 0.84 10.34
CA MET A 140 -2.49 -0.01 9.29
C MET A 140 -3.71 0.72 8.70
N PRO A 141 -3.52 1.53 7.66
CA PRO A 141 -4.60 2.24 6.99
C PRO A 141 -5.47 1.27 6.19
N SER A 142 -6.73 1.63 6.03
CA SER A 142 -7.68 0.96 5.15
C SER A 142 -8.70 1.99 4.68
N PHE A 143 -9.05 1.96 3.42
CA PHE A 143 -10.00 2.88 2.81
C PHE A 143 -11.23 2.12 2.31
N THR A 144 -12.40 2.73 2.46
CA THR A 144 -13.66 2.24 1.91
C THR A 144 -14.71 3.33 2.02
N ASP A 145 -15.60 3.43 1.05
CA ASP A 145 -16.80 4.26 1.13
C ASP A 145 -17.84 3.52 2.00
N ILE A 146 -17.92 3.86 3.30
CA ILE A 146 -18.75 3.11 4.27
C ILE A 146 -20.19 3.56 4.26
N ASP A 147 -20.46 4.82 3.89
CA ASP A 147 -21.81 5.38 3.89
C ASP A 147 -22.37 5.58 2.47
N SER A 148 -21.63 5.21 1.45
CA SER A 148 -22.00 5.24 0.04
C SER A 148 -22.30 6.64 -0.47
N ASP A 149 -21.56 7.63 -0.01
CA ASP A 149 -21.65 9.02 -0.46
C ASP A 149 -20.74 9.33 -1.65
N GLY A 150 -19.86 8.41 -2.01
CA GLY A 150 -18.93 8.50 -3.13
C GLY A 150 -17.52 8.88 -2.74
N ASP A 151 -17.30 9.28 -1.49
CA ASP A 151 -15.97 9.58 -0.96
C ASP A 151 -15.39 8.37 -0.21
N GLN A 152 -14.06 8.29 -0.12
CA GLN A 152 -13.41 7.19 0.58
C GLN A 152 -13.14 7.56 2.04
N ASP A 153 -13.67 6.75 2.95
CA ASP A 153 -13.43 6.88 4.38
C ASP A 153 -12.12 6.22 4.79
N LEU A 154 -11.34 6.89 5.65
CA LEU A 154 -10.08 6.37 6.17
C LEU A 154 -10.26 5.73 7.54
N PHE A 155 -9.90 4.47 7.64
CA PHE A 155 -9.77 3.75 8.90
C PHE A 155 -8.31 3.46 9.20
N VAL A 156 -7.86 3.73 10.43
CA VAL A 156 -6.52 3.36 10.86
C VAL A 156 -6.57 2.51 12.10
N THR A 157 -6.00 1.32 12.02
CA THR A 157 -5.76 0.48 13.18
C THR A 157 -4.30 0.52 13.58
N VAL A 158 -4.02 0.26 14.87
CA VAL A 158 -2.66 0.29 15.43
C VAL A 158 -2.33 -1.07 16.02
N LEU A 159 -1.27 -1.70 15.54
CA LEU A 159 -0.86 -3.01 16.02
C LEU A 159 -0.18 -2.91 17.39
N GLY A 160 -0.85 -3.41 18.44
CA GLY A 160 -0.26 -3.65 19.77
C GLY A 160 0.09 -2.42 20.60
N GLY A 161 -0.62 -1.32 20.44
CA GLY A 161 -0.46 -0.12 21.26
C GLY A 161 -1.42 -0.08 22.46
N THR A 162 -0.99 0.52 23.58
CA THR A 162 -1.86 0.87 24.72
C THR A 162 -2.62 2.18 24.52
N GLY A 163 -2.44 2.85 23.39
CA GLY A 163 -3.09 4.09 23.02
C GLY A 163 -3.97 3.88 21.79
N GLY A 164 -5.28 3.99 21.94
CA GLY A 164 -6.18 4.12 20.81
C GLY A 164 -5.93 5.40 20.03
N VAL A 165 -6.48 5.48 18.83
CA VAL A 165 -6.51 6.68 18.01
C VAL A 165 -7.07 7.84 18.87
N GLN A 166 -6.31 8.88 19.10
CA GLN A 166 -6.85 10.14 19.59
C GLN A 166 -7.45 10.87 18.39
N LEU A 167 -8.73 10.63 18.15
CA LEU A 167 -9.50 11.51 17.27
C LEU A 167 -9.66 12.83 18.03
N ASN A 168 -8.91 13.84 17.66
CA ASN A 168 -9.19 15.20 18.09
C ASN A 168 -10.39 15.70 17.29
N ASN A 169 -11.56 15.72 17.92
CA ASN A 169 -12.76 16.39 17.42
C ASN A 169 -12.57 17.90 17.46
#